data_c8cdfc116ae4f82590f87d659a132bef
#
_entry.id   c8cdfc116ae4f82590f87d659a132bef
#
_cell.length_a   1.000
_cell.length_b   1.000
_cell.length_c   1.000
_cell.angle_alpha   90.00
_cell.angle_beta   90.00
_cell.angle_gamma   90.00
#
_symmetry.space_group_name_H-M   'P 1'
#
loop_
_entity.id
_entity.type
_entity.pdbx_description
1 polymer ?
#
loop_
_entity_poly.entity_id
_entity_poly.type
_entity_poly.pdbx_seq_one_letter_code
_entity_poly.pdbx_strand_id
1 'polypeptide(L)'
;MQDIKISNGYIQLWATYLRSLNIEPLTAEFLADLRPQLIGLIDQPFDVQVPLDFLNSILLRTQKQLACPQLIFEIVQCIRPEHFGVLGYMVSKSSSIPEIIGYIMRFQRLVIDGSEFVPLQLRQHAQSIELYWIYQDERYNLLNELTIAAMVQLGRFILQDHPLLLRRVRFAHAPEIARIHYQKFYDAEVQFSQQDYGFELDIQGLSLKSEQADPMLLQLLIRQAEEAIAAKPPVESILTQAQKVVAEHLRSRQQAIKIEQLAEQLFVSTRTLQRQLSEQGISFKKLLEQERIKRCESLLHQPLSLTEIAQQLDYSDQSALARAYKAATGRTLLQYRKQLKQDQA
;
A
#
# COMPACT_ATOMS: atom_id res chain seq x y z
N MET A 1 -3.88 10.22 12.76
CA MET A 1 -4.62 9.56 11.66
C MET A 1 -3.61 9.33 10.56
N GLN A 2 -3.42 8.08 10.20
CA GLN A 2 -2.48 7.68 9.15
C GLN A 2 -3.28 7.68 7.86
N ASP A 3 -2.89 8.50 6.88
CA ASP A 3 -3.73 8.75 5.72
C ASP A 3 -3.04 8.21 4.45
N ILE A 4 -3.78 7.41 3.68
CA ILE A 4 -3.43 7.17 2.29
C ILE A 4 -3.67 8.45 1.51
N LYS A 5 -2.69 8.81 0.70
CA LYS A 5 -2.75 9.90 -0.26
C LYS A 5 -2.68 9.34 -1.67
N ILE A 6 -3.38 9.97 -2.56
CA ILE A 6 -3.41 9.61 -3.97
C ILE A 6 -2.93 10.78 -4.80
N SER A 7 -2.46 10.52 -6.01
CA SER A 7 -2.13 11.59 -6.95
C SER A 7 -3.39 12.34 -7.37
N ASN A 8 -3.25 13.66 -7.60
CA ASN A 8 -4.32 14.52 -8.12
C ASN A 8 -4.85 14.04 -9.48
N GLY A 9 -4.11 13.19 -10.16
CA GLY A 9 -4.56 12.58 -11.40
C GLY A 9 -5.87 11.82 -11.30
N TYR A 10 -6.19 11.24 -10.13
CA TYR A 10 -7.50 10.62 -9.90
C TYR A 10 -8.63 11.66 -9.88
N ILE A 11 -8.39 12.84 -9.31
CA ILE A 11 -9.37 13.93 -9.29
C ILE A 11 -9.57 14.46 -10.73
N GLN A 12 -8.49 14.60 -11.49
CA GLN A 12 -8.57 15.07 -12.86
C GLN A 12 -9.19 14.05 -13.81
N LEU A 13 -8.97 12.75 -13.60
CA LEU A 13 -9.64 11.69 -14.32
C LEU A 13 -11.16 11.75 -14.09
N TRP A 14 -11.59 11.87 -12.83
CA TRP A 14 -12.98 12.08 -12.48
C TRP A 14 -13.57 13.36 -13.10
N ALA A 15 -12.84 14.47 -13.06
CA ALA A 15 -13.27 15.74 -13.67
C ALA A 15 -13.40 15.62 -15.19
N THR A 16 -12.48 14.90 -15.85
CA THR A 16 -12.54 14.61 -17.28
C THR A 16 -13.80 13.84 -17.63
N TYR A 17 -14.18 12.86 -16.82
CA TYR A 17 -15.43 12.11 -16.98
C TYR A 17 -16.66 13.04 -16.85
N LEU A 18 -16.74 13.90 -15.83
CA LEU A 18 -17.86 14.83 -15.68
C LEU A 18 -17.97 15.78 -16.88
N ARG A 19 -16.85 16.31 -17.35
CA ARG A 19 -16.82 17.18 -18.53
C ARG A 19 -17.28 16.47 -19.81
N SER A 20 -17.01 15.17 -19.93
CA SER A 20 -17.52 14.38 -21.05
C SER A 20 -19.06 14.26 -21.05
N LEU A 21 -19.70 14.46 -19.89
CA LEU A 21 -21.15 14.55 -19.71
C LEU A 21 -21.67 16.00 -19.77
N ASN A 22 -20.85 16.97 -20.15
CA ASN A 22 -21.15 18.41 -20.10
C ASN A 22 -21.46 18.93 -18.68
N ILE A 23 -20.89 18.31 -17.66
CA ILE A 23 -20.99 18.74 -16.26
C ILE A 23 -19.65 19.36 -15.87
N GLU A 24 -19.66 20.68 -15.59
CA GLU A 24 -18.45 21.35 -15.08
C GLU A 24 -18.33 21.17 -13.56
N PRO A 25 -17.27 20.50 -13.04
CA PRO A 25 -17.13 20.18 -11.62
C PRO A 25 -17.24 21.39 -10.68
N LEU A 26 -16.70 22.54 -11.10
CA LEU A 26 -16.66 23.76 -10.28
C LEU A 26 -18.02 24.48 -10.17
N THR A 27 -18.96 24.19 -11.05
CA THR A 27 -20.30 24.81 -11.03
C THR A 27 -21.41 23.84 -10.63
N ALA A 28 -21.13 22.55 -10.54
CA ALA A 28 -22.10 21.54 -10.18
C ALA A 28 -22.63 21.75 -8.75
N GLU A 29 -23.96 21.83 -8.58
CA GLU A 29 -24.59 22.13 -7.28
C GLU A 29 -24.35 21.03 -6.24
N PHE A 30 -24.33 19.76 -6.66
CA PHE A 30 -24.09 18.64 -5.76
C PHE A 30 -22.67 18.57 -5.17
N LEU A 31 -21.77 19.46 -5.65
CA LEU A 31 -20.40 19.62 -5.17
C LEU A 31 -20.17 20.98 -4.48
N ALA A 32 -21.22 21.75 -4.23
CA ALA A 32 -21.11 23.14 -3.77
C ALA A 32 -20.25 23.32 -2.51
N ASP A 33 -20.37 22.43 -1.54
CA ASP A 33 -19.59 22.44 -0.28
C ASP A 33 -18.15 21.91 -0.45
N LEU A 34 -17.85 21.14 -1.50
CA LEU A 34 -16.50 20.69 -1.85
C LEU A 34 -15.78 21.66 -2.81
N ARG A 35 -16.49 22.64 -3.36
CA ARG A 35 -15.96 23.60 -4.34
C ARG A 35 -14.68 24.30 -3.90
N PRO A 36 -14.54 24.79 -2.65
CA PRO A 36 -13.29 25.46 -2.24
C PRO A 36 -12.06 24.56 -2.36
N GLN A 37 -12.19 23.26 -2.09
CA GLN A 37 -11.12 22.28 -2.22
C GLN A 37 -10.87 21.91 -3.69
N LEU A 38 -11.95 21.78 -4.49
CA LEU A 38 -11.85 21.48 -5.93
C LEU A 38 -11.14 22.60 -6.71
N ILE A 39 -11.43 23.87 -6.41
CA ILE A 39 -10.72 25.02 -7.03
C ILE A 39 -9.21 24.92 -6.81
N GLY A 40 -8.80 24.49 -5.61
CA GLY A 40 -7.37 24.35 -5.28
C GLY A 40 -6.70 23.12 -5.90
N LEU A 41 -7.43 22.20 -6.53
CA LEU A 41 -6.90 20.92 -7.03
C LEU A 41 -7.04 20.75 -8.54
N ILE A 42 -8.12 21.27 -9.12
CA ILE A 42 -8.48 20.93 -10.51
C ILE A 42 -7.43 21.37 -11.55
N ASP A 43 -6.69 22.45 -11.24
CA ASP A 43 -5.63 23.01 -12.09
C ASP A 43 -4.21 22.70 -11.56
N GLN A 44 -4.10 21.90 -10.47
CA GLN A 44 -2.80 21.51 -9.94
C GLN A 44 -2.19 20.37 -10.76
N PRO A 45 -0.85 20.23 -10.76
CA PRO A 45 -0.17 19.11 -11.40
C PRO A 45 -0.72 17.74 -10.96
N PHE A 46 -0.62 16.75 -11.83
CA PHE A 46 -1.12 15.39 -11.61
C PHE A 46 -0.48 14.69 -10.40
N ASP A 47 0.75 15.01 -10.06
CA ASP A 47 1.56 14.40 -8.98
C ASP A 47 1.31 14.99 -7.60
N VAL A 48 0.55 16.08 -7.48
CA VAL A 48 0.12 16.63 -6.19
C VAL A 48 -0.65 15.58 -5.41
N GLN A 49 -0.32 15.41 -4.13
CA GLN A 49 -0.92 14.39 -3.29
C GLN A 49 -2.20 14.89 -2.61
N VAL A 50 -3.27 14.15 -2.75
CA VAL A 50 -4.62 14.45 -2.25
C VAL A 50 -5.05 13.40 -1.23
N PRO A 51 -5.71 13.77 -0.12
CA PRO A 51 -6.27 12.80 0.82
C PRO A 51 -7.31 11.90 0.14
N LEU A 52 -7.26 10.58 0.43
CA LEU A 52 -8.21 9.61 -0.12
C LEU A 52 -9.68 9.94 0.22
N ASP A 53 -9.95 10.42 1.43
CA ASP A 53 -11.30 10.78 1.87
C ASP A 53 -11.96 11.82 0.98
N PHE A 54 -11.16 12.71 0.39
CA PHE A 54 -11.68 13.68 -0.57
C PHE A 54 -12.12 13.00 -1.89
N LEU A 55 -11.32 12.07 -2.42
CA LEU A 55 -11.72 11.27 -3.59
C LEU A 55 -12.99 10.48 -3.30
N ASN A 56 -13.05 9.77 -2.17
CA ASN A 56 -14.23 9.01 -1.78
C ASN A 56 -15.48 9.90 -1.73
N SER A 57 -15.35 11.11 -1.16
CA SER A 57 -16.46 12.06 -1.05
C SER A 57 -17.00 12.48 -2.42
N ILE A 58 -16.13 12.82 -3.38
CA ILE A 58 -16.58 13.23 -4.72
C ILE A 58 -17.17 12.07 -5.52
N LEU A 59 -16.58 10.87 -5.41
CA LEU A 59 -17.09 9.68 -6.11
C LEU A 59 -18.48 9.28 -5.62
N LEU A 60 -18.69 9.17 -4.30
CA LEU A 60 -19.98 8.80 -3.71
C LEU A 60 -21.08 9.80 -4.06
N ARG A 61 -20.78 11.10 -4.04
CA ARG A 61 -21.74 12.14 -4.44
C ARG A 61 -22.08 12.06 -5.92
N THR A 62 -21.08 11.87 -6.76
CA THR A 62 -21.26 11.73 -8.21
C THR A 62 -22.10 10.50 -8.52
N GLN A 63 -21.81 9.35 -7.89
CA GLN A 63 -22.56 8.12 -8.06
C GLN A 63 -24.05 8.31 -7.72
N LYS A 64 -24.30 8.97 -6.58
CA LYS A 64 -25.67 9.29 -6.14
C LYS A 64 -26.39 10.25 -7.11
N GLN A 65 -25.71 11.33 -7.52
CA GLN A 65 -26.29 12.36 -8.39
C GLN A 65 -26.63 11.82 -9.78
N LEU A 66 -25.75 11.00 -10.36
CA LEU A 66 -25.94 10.46 -11.70
C LEU A 66 -26.75 9.16 -11.70
N ALA A 67 -27.14 8.64 -10.54
CA ALA A 67 -27.77 7.32 -10.38
C ALA A 67 -27.01 6.23 -11.18
N CYS A 68 -25.67 6.28 -11.17
CA CYS A 68 -24.78 5.43 -11.96
C CYS A 68 -24.02 4.46 -11.03
N PRO A 69 -24.54 3.27 -10.73
CA PRO A 69 -23.87 2.30 -9.87
C PRO A 69 -22.48 1.92 -10.38
N GLN A 70 -22.30 1.79 -11.69
CA GLN A 70 -21.04 1.43 -12.36
C GLN A 70 -20.08 2.62 -12.59
N LEU A 71 -20.20 3.70 -11.83
CA LEU A 71 -19.46 4.96 -12.01
C LEU A 71 -17.96 4.75 -12.20
N ILE A 72 -17.35 3.84 -11.45
CA ILE A 72 -15.89 3.54 -11.53
C ILE A 72 -15.53 3.10 -12.96
N PHE A 73 -16.32 2.22 -13.56
CA PHE A 73 -16.07 1.72 -14.92
C PHE A 73 -16.26 2.79 -15.98
N GLU A 74 -17.21 3.71 -15.77
CA GLU A 74 -17.40 4.85 -16.67
C GLU A 74 -16.26 5.86 -16.58
N ILE A 75 -15.80 6.20 -15.37
CA ILE A 75 -14.69 7.11 -15.15
C ILE A 75 -13.42 6.60 -15.84
N VAL A 76 -13.09 5.32 -15.68
CA VAL A 76 -11.85 4.78 -16.24
C VAL A 76 -11.85 4.66 -17.77
N GLN A 77 -13.00 4.77 -18.44
CA GLN A 77 -13.04 4.90 -19.92
C GLN A 77 -12.36 6.19 -20.40
N CYS A 78 -12.31 7.22 -19.55
CA CYS A 78 -11.66 8.50 -19.85
C CYS A 78 -10.16 8.48 -19.53
N ILE A 79 -9.60 7.31 -19.17
CA ILE A 79 -8.22 7.20 -18.71
C ILE A 79 -7.22 7.56 -19.82
N ARG A 80 -6.19 8.29 -19.43
CA ARG A 80 -5.04 8.62 -20.27
C ARG A 80 -3.76 8.54 -19.45
N PRO A 81 -2.59 8.34 -20.07
CA PRO A 81 -1.31 8.27 -19.36
C PRO A 81 -1.06 9.47 -18.43
N GLU A 82 -1.42 10.69 -18.85
CA GLU A 82 -1.22 11.91 -18.07
C GLU A 82 -1.84 11.87 -16.67
N HIS A 83 -2.97 11.17 -16.48
CA HIS A 83 -3.63 11.06 -15.17
C HIS A 83 -2.77 10.37 -14.10
N PHE A 84 -1.72 9.66 -14.50
CA PHE A 84 -0.77 9.03 -13.59
C PHE A 84 0.61 9.70 -13.60
N GLY A 85 0.70 10.93 -14.10
CA GLY A 85 1.92 11.73 -14.14
C GLY A 85 3.05 11.00 -14.85
N VAL A 86 4.27 11.14 -14.33
CA VAL A 86 5.46 10.53 -14.92
C VAL A 86 5.34 9.01 -15.07
N LEU A 87 4.71 8.31 -14.08
CA LEU A 87 4.53 6.86 -14.16
C LEU A 87 3.63 6.46 -15.32
N GLY A 88 2.52 7.18 -15.55
CA GLY A 88 1.63 6.91 -16.67
C GLY A 88 2.31 7.09 -18.03
N TYR A 89 3.12 8.12 -18.18
CA TYR A 89 3.91 8.31 -19.40
C TYR A 89 4.98 7.21 -19.58
N MET A 90 5.70 6.82 -18.51
CA MET A 90 6.64 5.70 -18.55
C MET A 90 5.98 4.42 -19.06
N VAL A 91 4.84 4.08 -18.48
CA VAL A 91 4.06 2.89 -18.83
C VAL A 91 3.62 2.96 -20.30
N SER A 92 3.18 4.13 -20.80
CA SER A 92 2.76 4.32 -22.20
C SER A 92 3.91 4.25 -23.21
N LYS A 93 5.16 4.49 -22.78
CA LYS A 93 6.36 4.47 -23.61
C LYS A 93 7.21 3.20 -23.44
N SER A 94 6.76 2.28 -22.61
CA SER A 94 7.39 0.97 -22.41
C SER A 94 7.20 0.07 -23.64
N SER A 95 8.13 -0.85 -23.84
CA SER A 95 8.16 -1.75 -24.98
C SER A 95 7.37 -3.05 -24.77
N SER A 96 7.09 -3.43 -23.51
CA SER A 96 6.50 -4.72 -23.16
C SER A 96 5.74 -4.69 -21.83
N ILE A 97 4.81 -5.63 -21.64
CA ILE A 97 4.06 -5.79 -20.39
C ILE A 97 4.97 -6.05 -19.18
N PRO A 98 6.01 -6.89 -19.23
CA PRO A 98 6.93 -7.06 -18.10
C PRO A 98 7.64 -5.76 -17.69
N GLU A 99 8.02 -4.93 -18.65
CA GLU A 99 8.62 -3.62 -18.40
C GLU A 99 7.63 -2.68 -17.70
N ILE A 100 6.38 -2.62 -18.20
CA ILE A 100 5.28 -1.88 -17.58
C ILE A 100 5.08 -2.28 -16.12
N ILE A 101 4.98 -3.58 -15.85
CA ILE A 101 4.81 -4.11 -14.50
C ILE A 101 6.00 -3.71 -13.61
N GLY A 102 7.21 -3.81 -14.11
CA GLY A 102 8.42 -3.40 -13.39
C GLY A 102 8.38 -1.93 -12.96
N TYR A 103 7.96 -1.02 -13.84
CA TYR A 103 7.82 0.40 -13.51
C TYR A 103 6.68 0.66 -12.52
N ILE A 104 5.53 0.03 -12.69
CA ILE A 104 4.42 0.17 -11.75
C ILE A 104 4.90 -0.28 -10.36
N MET A 105 5.49 -1.45 -10.22
CA MET A 105 5.99 -1.94 -8.93
C MET A 105 7.05 -1.02 -8.30
N ARG A 106 7.94 -0.45 -9.11
CA ARG A 106 9.01 0.42 -8.63
C ARG A 106 8.52 1.80 -8.22
N PHE A 107 7.57 2.39 -8.96
CA PHE A 107 7.19 3.80 -8.85
C PHE A 107 5.75 4.02 -8.38
N GLN A 108 5.02 2.98 -7.96
CA GLN A 108 3.63 3.04 -7.51
C GLN A 108 3.36 4.11 -6.45
N ARG A 109 4.34 4.44 -5.59
CA ARG A 109 4.24 5.50 -4.59
C ARG A 109 4.13 6.91 -5.18
N LEU A 110 4.39 7.10 -6.46
CA LEU A 110 4.09 8.36 -7.13
C LEU A 110 2.58 8.58 -7.31
N VAL A 111 1.81 7.49 -7.34
CA VAL A 111 0.36 7.48 -7.57
C VAL A 111 -0.43 7.29 -6.28
N ILE A 112 -0.03 6.32 -5.44
CA ILE A 112 -0.67 6.04 -4.14
C ILE A 112 0.44 5.97 -3.10
N ASP A 113 0.37 6.77 -2.03
CA ASP A 113 1.38 6.87 -0.99
C ASP A 113 0.75 7.02 0.40
N GLY A 114 1.57 6.99 1.44
CA GLY A 114 1.13 7.19 2.82
C GLY A 114 1.62 6.09 3.74
N SER A 115 1.32 6.23 5.02
CA SER A 115 1.80 5.30 6.05
C SER A 115 1.09 3.94 6.04
N GLU A 116 -0.12 3.86 5.49
CA GLU A 116 -0.89 2.62 5.30
C GLU A 116 -0.75 2.06 3.87
N PHE A 117 0.20 2.57 3.09
CA PHE A 117 0.42 2.09 1.75
C PHE A 117 0.87 0.63 1.73
N VAL A 118 0.13 -0.21 1.00
CA VAL A 118 0.48 -1.61 0.73
C VAL A 118 1.03 -1.75 -0.67
N PRO A 119 2.27 -2.21 -0.83
CA PRO A 119 2.88 -2.34 -2.14
C PRO A 119 2.24 -3.45 -2.96
N LEU A 120 2.11 -3.20 -4.25
CA LEU A 120 1.78 -4.20 -5.26
C LEU A 120 2.81 -5.32 -5.25
N GLN A 121 2.34 -6.55 -5.24
CA GLN A 121 3.15 -7.76 -5.26
C GLN A 121 2.90 -8.55 -6.54
N LEU A 122 3.89 -9.37 -6.92
CA LEU A 122 3.81 -10.23 -8.08
C LEU A 122 3.96 -11.69 -7.66
N ARG A 123 3.09 -12.55 -8.21
CA ARG A 123 3.18 -14.01 -8.09
C ARG A 123 3.18 -14.62 -9.48
N GLN A 124 4.15 -15.48 -9.74
CA GLN A 124 4.25 -16.19 -11.01
C GLN A 124 3.64 -17.59 -10.88
N HIS A 125 2.82 -17.96 -11.85
CA HIS A 125 2.26 -19.28 -12.05
C HIS A 125 2.80 -19.88 -13.37
N ALA A 126 2.51 -21.17 -13.61
CA ALA A 126 3.00 -21.86 -14.81
C ALA A 126 2.53 -21.20 -16.12
N GLN A 127 1.34 -20.65 -16.16
CA GLN A 127 0.71 -20.08 -17.36
C GLN A 127 0.22 -18.66 -17.19
N SER A 128 0.52 -18.00 -16.06
CA SER A 128 0.04 -16.67 -15.76
C SER A 128 0.95 -15.93 -14.79
N ILE A 129 0.79 -14.63 -14.73
CA ILE A 129 1.30 -13.79 -13.67
C ILE A 129 0.14 -13.11 -12.98
N GLU A 130 0.29 -12.94 -11.70
CA GLU A 130 -0.70 -12.33 -10.84
C GLU A 130 -0.12 -11.10 -10.16
N LEU A 131 -0.78 -9.97 -10.31
CA LEU A 131 -0.53 -8.75 -9.57
C LEU A 131 -1.55 -8.64 -8.46
N TYR A 132 -1.08 -8.51 -7.20
CA TYR A 132 -1.97 -8.51 -6.05
C TYR A 132 -1.44 -7.64 -4.91
N TRP A 133 -2.36 -7.22 -4.03
CA TRP A 133 -2.06 -6.60 -2.74
C TRP A 133 -3.08 -7.03 -1.70
N ILE A 134 -2.67 -7.00 -0.44
CA ILE A 134 -3.47 -7.54 0.66
C ILE A 134 -4.59 -6.57 1.02
N TYR A 135 -5.76 -7.11 1.34
CA TYR A 135 -6.86 -6.35 1.92
C TYR A 135 -6.43 -5.70 3.24
N GLN A 136 -6.81 -4.45 3.43
CA GLN A 136 -6.51 -3.69 4.65
C GLN A 136 -7.79 -3.38 5.44
N ASP A 137 -8.69 -2.62 4.81
CA ASP A 137 -9.86 -2.06 5.48
C ASP A 137 -10.91 -1.70 4.42
N GLU A 138 -12.20 -1.77 4.78
CA GLU A 138 -13.31 -1.45 3.88
C GLU A 138 -13.29 0.01 3.37
N ARG A 139 -12.66 0.93 4.09
CA ARG A 139 -12.46 2.32 3.66
C ARG A 139 -11.74 2.45 2.32
N TYR A 140 -10.97 1.42 1.94
CA TYR A 140 -10.17 1.38 0.72
C TYR A 140 -10.84 0.62 -0.44
N ASN A 141 -12.04 0.07 -0.24
CA ASN A 141 -12.74 -0.71 -1.28
C ASN A 141 -12.87 0.07 -2.58
N LEU A 142 -13.35 1.30 -2.51
CA LEU A 142 -13.56 2.17 -3.68
C LEU A 142 -12.25 2.50 -4.40
N LEU A 143 -11.18 2.79 -3.65
CA LEU A 143 -9.84 3.01 -4.20
C LEU A 143 -9.33 1.74 -4.88
N ASN A 144 -9.50 0.58 -4.25
CA ASN A 144 -9.04 -0.70 -4.79
C ASN A 144 -9.79 -1.08 -6.07
N GLU A 145 -11.11 -0.87 -6.13
CA GLU A 145 -11.89 -1.05 -7.37
C GLU A 145 -11.38 -0.13 -8.48
N LEU A 146 -11.24 1.16 -8.17
CA LEU A 146 -10.75 2.15 -9.13
C LEU A 146 -9.33 1.83 -9.60
N THR A 147 -8.45 1.37 -8.71
CA THR A 147 -7.07 1.01 -9.05
C THR A 147 -7.01 -0.19 -10.00
N ILE A 148 -7.74 -1.28 -9.72
CA ILE A 148 -7.80 -2.44 -10.62
C ILE A 148 -8.38 -2.02 -11.97
N ALA A 149 -9.51 -1.31 -11.97
CA ALA A 149 -10.17 -0.88 -13.20
C ALA A 149 -9.24 0.04 -14.02
N ALA A 150 -8.54 0.97 -13.36
CA ALA A 150 -7.59 1.87 -14.00
C ALA A 150 -6.40 1.12 -14.61
N MET A 151 -5.80 0.16 -13.88
CA MET A 151 -4.68 -0.64 -14.40
C MET A 151 -5.08 -1.48 -15.61
N VAL A 152 -6.25 -2.13 -15.57
CA VAL A 152 -6.77 -2.92 -16.68
C VAL A 152 -7.07 -2.02 -17.88
N GLN A 153 -7.73 -0.89 -17.67
CA GLN A 153 -8.09 0.02 -18.75
C GLN A 153 -6.87 0.71 -19.36
N LEU A 154 -5.86 1.09 -18.54
CA LEU A 154 -4.60 1.61 -19.04
C LEU A 154 -3.83 0.56 -19.85
N GLY A 155 -3.84 -0.70 -19.42
CA GLY A 155 -3.29 -1.81 -20.18
C GLY A 155 -3.95 -1.95 -21.56
N ARG A 156 -5.28 -1.89 -21.62
CA ARG A 156 -6.03 -1.90 -22.89
C ARG A 156 -5.68 -0.69 -23.78
N PHE A 157 -5.57 0.49 -23.17
CA PHE A 157 -5.18 1.70 -23.89
C PHE A 157 -3.79 1.59 -24.53
N ILE A 158 -2.84 0.97 -23.84
CA ILE A 158 -1.45 0.82 -24.33
C ILE A 158 -1.33 -0.25 -25.41
N LEU A 159 -2.06 -1.35 -25.25
CA LEU A 159 -2.02 -2.48 -26.20
C LEU A 159 -2.84 -2.21 -27.48
N GLN A 160 -3.74 -1.21 -27.48
CA GLN A 160 -4.59 -0.79 -28.60
C GLN A 160 -5.21 -1.96 -29.38
N ASP A 161 -4.51 -2.48 -30.38
CA ASP A 161 -4.98 -3.52 -31.30
C ASP A 161 -4.85 -4.94 -30.75
N HIS A 162 -4.26 -5.11 -29.56
CA HIS A 162 -4.10 -6.40 -28.92
C HIS A 162 -4.97 -6.52 -27.66
N PRO A 163 -5.72 -7.61 -27.49
CA PRO A 163 -6.49 -7.81 -26.28
C PRO A 163 -5.58 -7.97 -25.05
N LEU A 164 -5.88 -7.28 -23.98
CA LEU A 164 -5.27 -7.59 -22.69
C LEU A 164 -5.81 -8.95 -22.21
N LEU A 165 -4.97 -9.97 -22.21
CA LEU A 165 -5.37 -11.34 -21.86
C LEU A 165 -5.52 -11.49 -20.34
N LEU A 166 -6.63 -10.97 -19.82
CA LEU A 166 -7.02 -11.02 -18.42
C LEU A 166 -7.74 -12.34 -18.14
N ARG A 167 -7.23 -13.14 -17.21
CA ARG A 167 -7.83 -14.42 -16.81
C ARG A 167 -8.83 -14.26 -15.67
N ARG A 168 -8.44 -13.49 -14.65
CA ARG A 168 -9.20 -13.36 -13.42
C ARG A 168 -8.97 -12.02 -12.75
N VAL A 169 -10.01 -11.52 -12.07
CA VAL A 169 -9.93 -10.37 -11.16
C VAL A 169 -10.46 -10.80 -9.80
N ARG A 170 -9.79 -10.37 -8.74
CA ARG A 170 -10.19 -10.65 -7.36
C ARG A 170 -10.42 -9.39 -6.55
N PHE A 171 -11.51 -9.40 -5.81
CA PHE A 171 -11.86 -8.37 -4.85
C PHE A 171 -11.98 -8.99 -3.45
N ALA A 172 -11.40 -8.33 -2.45
CA ALA A 172 -11.48 -8.79 -1.08
C ALA A 172 -12.86 -8.54 -0.45
N HIS A 173 -13.59 -7.54 -0.93
CA HIS A 173 -14.95 -7.22 -0.47
C HIS A 173 -16.04 -7.96 -1.29
N ALA A 174 -17.27 -7.89 -0.81
CA ALA A 174 -18.46 -8.35 -1.55
C ALA A 174 -18.77 -7.41 -2.72
N PRO A 175 -19.48 -7.88 -3.78
CA PRO A 175 -19.83 -7.00 -4.90
C PRO A 175 -20.72 -5.84 -4.42
N GLU A 176 -20.34 -4.61 -4.72
CA GLU A 176 -21.08 -3.40 -4.37
C GLU A 176 -22.21 -3.08 -5.37
N ILE A 177 -22.07 -3.61 -6.59
CA ILE A 177 -23.06 -3.49 -7.66
C ILE A 177 -23.37 -4.86 -8.26
N ALA A 178 -24.33 -4.95 -9.17
CA ALA A 178 -24.65 -6.22 -9.83
C ALA A 178 -23.44 -6.81 -10.56
N ARG A 179 -23.15 -8.08 -10.33
CA ARG A 179 -21.96 -8.80 -10.85
C ARG A 179 -21.81 -8.68 -12.37
N ILE A 180 -22.90 -8.52 -13.09
CA ILE A 180 -22.88 -8.38 -14.54
C ILE A 180 -22.09 -7.17 -15.02
N HIS A 181 -22.06 -6.06 -14.25
CA HIS A 181 -21.27 -4.88 -14.59
C HIS A 181 -19.76 -5.18 -14.53
N TYR A 182 -19.31 -5.91 -13.49
CA TYR A 182 -17.93 -6.36 -13.38
C TYR A 182 -17.54 -7.30 -14.52
N GLN A 183 -18.36 -8.33 -14.79
CA GLN A 183 -18.10 -9.29 -15.85
C GLN A 183 -18.02 -8.60 -17.22
N LYS A 184 -18.94 -7.67 -17.50
CA LYS A 184 -18.95 -6.92 -18.76
C LYS A 184 -17.71 -6.03 -18.91
N PHE A 185 -17.27 -5.39 -17.81
CA PHE A 185 -16.10 -4.50 -17.85
C PHE A 185 -14.79 -5.28 -18.00
N TYR A 186 -14.58 -6.30 -17.18
CA TYR A 186 -13.31 -7.04 -17.17
C TYR A 186 -13.18 -8.06 -18.31
N ASP A 187 -14.29 -8.60 -18.80
CA ASP A 187 -14.32 -9.71 -19.77
C ASP A 187 -13.47 -10.89 -19.31
N ALA A 188 -13.55 -11.22 -18.01
CA ALA A 188 -12.78 -12.24 -17.33
C ALA A 188 -13.55 -12.81 -16.14
N GLU A 189 -13.02 -13.87 -15.53
CA GLU A 189 -13.57 -14.38 -14.26
C GLU A 189 -13.42 -13.33 -13.15
N VAL A 190 -14.49 -13.00 -12.43
CA VAL A 190 -14.47 -12.07 -11.31
C VAL A 190 -14.87 -12.76 -10.02
N GLN A 191 -13.98 -12.73 -9.04
CA GLN A 191 -14.16 -13.34 -7.71
C GLN A 191 -14.24 -12.26 -6.63
N PHE A 192 -15.12 -12.47 -5.64
CA PHE A 192 -15.36 -11.55 -4.52
C PHE A 192 -15.12 -12.26 -3.19
N SER A 193 -14.98 -11.47 -2.11
CA SER A 193 -14.76 -11.97 -0.75
C SER A 193 -13.49 -12.84 -0.65
N GLN A 194 -12.44 -12.42 -1.34
CA GLN A 194 -11.12 -13.05 -1.33
C GLN A 194 -10.23 -12.45 -0.23
N GLN A 195 -9.05 -13.03 0.00
CA GLN A 195 -8.10 -12.52 1.00
C GLN A 195 -7.30 -11.30 0.53
N ASP A 196 -7.32 -11.03 -0.77
CA ASP A 196 -6.54 -9.99 -1.42
C ASP A 196 -7.31 -9.37 -2.61
N TYR A 197 -6.81 -8.25 -3.08
CA TYR A 197 -7.16 -7.65 -4.35
C TYR A 197 -6.13 -8.04 -5.38
N GLY A 198 -6.53 -8.20 -6.63
CA GLY A 198 -5.57 -8.47 -7.69
C GLY A 198 -6.20 -8.88 -9.00
N PHE A 199 -5.35 -9.08 -9.98
CA PHE A 199 -5.74 -9.60 -11.27
C PHE A 199 -4.64 -10.48 -11.86
N GLU A 200 -5.05 -11.43 -12.69
CA GLU A 200 -4.21 -12.45 -13.29
C GLU A 200 -4.18 -12.27 -14.80
N LEU A 201 -2.97 -12.12 -15.34
CA LEU A 201 -2.71 -12.01 -16.78
C LEU A 201 -2.17 -13.33 -17.32
N ASP A 202 -2.62 -13.72 -18.51
CA ASP A 202 -2.06 -14.86 -19.23
C ASP A 202 -0.61 -14.59 -19.63
N ILE A 203 0.26 -15.60 -19.50
CA ILE A 203 1.67 -15.48 -19.84
C ILE A 203 1.89 -15.18 -21.33
N GLN A 204 0.96 -15.59 -22.21
CA GLN A 204 1.01 -15.26 -23.62
C GLN A 204 0.87 -13.75 -23.88
N GLY A 205 0.10 -13.05 -23.05
CA GLY A 205 -0.03 -11.59 -23.09
C GLY A 205 1.27 -10.85 -22.82
N LEU A 206 2.20 -11.47 -22.06
CA LEU A 206 3.47 -10.83 -21.72
C LEU A 206 4.43 -10.65 -22.90
N SER A 207 4.25 -11.42 -23.96
CA SER A 207 5.05 -11.32 -25.19
C SER A 207 4.59 -10.17 -26.12
N LEU A 208 3.44 -9.56 -25.84
CA LEU A 208 2.91 -8.44 -26.62
C LEU A 208 3.81 -7.23 -26.47
N LYS A 209 4.11 -6.59 -27.59
CA LYS A 209 4.93 -5.38 -27.65
C LYS A 209 4.04 -4.16 -27.89
N SER A 210 4.42 -3.05 -27.26
CA SER A 210 3.78 -1.77 -27.52
C SER A 210 4.39 -1.11 -28.75
N GLU A 211 3.56 -0.67 -29.69
CA GLU A 211 3.99 0.11 -30.85
C GLU A 211 4.33 1.56 -30.49
N GLN A 212 3.95 2.02 -29.28
CA GLN A 212 4.20 3.37 -28.79
C GLN A 212 5.52 3.50 -28.02
N ALA A 213 6.35 2.45 -28.00
CA ALA A 213 7.62 2.45 -27.29
C ALA A 213 8.55 3.57 -27.77
N ASP A 214 9.07 4.34 -26.81
CA ASP A 214 10.08 5.38 -27.05
C ASP A 214 11.19 5.26 -25.99
N PRO A 215 12.26 4.50 -26.28
CA PRO A 215 13.33 4.27 -25.32
C PRO A 215 14.08 5.54 -24.89
N MET A 216 14.17 6.54 -25.75
CA MET A 216 14.88 7.79 -25.43
C MET A 216 14.03 8.63 -24.45
N LEU A 217 12.77 8.82 -24.74
CA LEU A 217 11.84 9.51 -23.83
C LEU A 217 11.71 8.75 -22.50
N LEU A 218 11.63 7.43 -22.56
CA LEU A 218 11.53 6.59 -21.37
C LEU A 218 12.72 6.77 -20.40
N GLN A 219 13.95 6.89 -20.91
CA GLN A 219 15.12 7.16 -20.06
C GLN A 219 15.02 8.51 -19.32
N LEU A 220 14.49 9.55 -19.96
CA LEU A 220 14.26 10.83 -19.31
C LEU A 220 13.20 10.74 -18.23
N LEU A 221 12.10 10.04 -18.52
CA LEU A 221 11.01 9.81 -17.55
C LEU A 221 11.47 8.98 -16.35
N ILE A 222 12.29 7.95 -16.57
CA ILE A 222 12.88 7.14 -15.48
C ILE A 222 13.68 8.03 -14.53
N ARG A 223 14.55 8.90 -15.04
CA ARG A 223 15.35 9.81 -14.23
C ARG A 223 14.46 10.73 -13.40
N GLN A 224 13.45 11.32 -14.02
CA GLN A 224 12.47 12.16 -13.31
C GLN A 224 11.71 11.39 -12.23
N ALA A 225 11.32 10.15 -12.50
CA ALA A 225 10.64 9.29 -11.52
C ALA A 225 11.55 8.91 -10.34
N GLU A 226 12.84 8.64 -10.60
CA GLU A 226 13.84 8.38 -9.57
C GLU A 226 14.05 9.57 -8.64
N GLU A 227 14.16 10.77 -9.18
CA GLU A 227 14.26 12.00 -8.41
C GLU A 227 13.00 12.24 -7.56
N ALA A 228 11.82 12.05 -8.14
CA ALA A 228 10.56 12.20 -7.42
C ALA A 228 10.37 11.17 -6.30
N ILE A 229 10.78 9.92 -6.50
CA ILE A 229 10.76 8.88 -5.45
C ILE A 229 11.79 9.16 -4.35
N ALA A 230 13.00 9.62 -4.72
CA ALA A 230 14.04 9.95 -3.74
C ALA A 230 13.64 11.12 -2.83
N ALA A 231 12.80 12.04 -3.32
CA ALA A 231 12.26 13.15 -2.54
C ALA A 231 11.16 12.71 -1.53
N LYS A 232 10.59 11.51 -1.69
CA LYS A 232 9.58 11.00 -0.75
C LYS A 232 10.22 10.44 0.51
N PRO A 233 9.54 10.54 1.68
CA PRO A 233 9.99 9.85 2.88
C PRO A 233 10.19 8.36 2.60
N PRO A 234 11.23 7.73 3.15
CA PRO A 234 11.40 6.29 3.00
C PRO A 234 10.18 5.55 3.56
N VAL A 235 9.72 4.52 2.85
CA VAL A 235 8.69 3.61 3.40
C VAL A 235 9.33 2.94 4.62
N GLU A 236 8.65 3.00 5.74
CA GLU A 236 9.10 2.22 6.90
C GLU A 236 9.15 0.74 6.52
N SER A 237 10.32 0.15 6.69
CA SER A 237 10.45 -1.28 6.42
C SER A 237 9.49 -2.07 7.32
N ILE A 238 9.04 -3.22 6.86
CA ILE A 238 8.23 -4.14 7.69
C ILE A 238 8.90 -4.43 9.03
N LEU A 239 10.24 -4.43 9.06
CA LEU A 239 11.01 -4.56 10.28
C LEU A 239 10.79 -3.37 11.22
N THR A 240 10.86 -2.14 10.72
CA THR A 240 10.67 -0.93 11.53
C THR A 240 9.21 -0.85 12.04
N GLN A 241 8.24 -1.18 11.20
CA GLN A 241 6.84 -1.26 11.62
C GLN A 241 6.63 -2.34 12.68
N ALA A 242 7.18 -3.53 12.47
CA ALA A 242 7.12 -4.63 13.42
C ALA A 242 7.78 -4.26 14.78
N GLN A 243 8.94 -3.58 14.76
CA GLN A 243 9.58 -3.07 15.96
C GLN A 243 8.70 -2.10 16.74
N LYS A 244 8.04 -1.15 16.06
CA LYS A 244 7.11 -0.20 16.69
C LYS A 244 5.94 -0.89 17.37
N VAL A 245 5.30 -1.82 16.65
CA VAL A 245 4.14 -2.57 17.18
C VAL A 245 4.55 -3.41 18.38
N VAL A 246 5.66 -4.14 18.31
CA VAL A 246 6.17 -4.96 19.42
C VAL A 246 6.53 -4.08 20.61
N ALA A 247 7.24 -2.96 20.41
CA ALA A 247 7.62 -2.05 21.48
C ALA A 247 6.38 -1.43 22.17
N GLU A 248 5.35 -1.06 21.39
CA GLU A 248 4.12 -0.51 21.96
C GLU A 248 3.33 -1.56 22.73
N HIS A 249 3.27 -2.79 22.22
CA HIS A 249 2.59 -3.89 22.90
C HIS A 249 3.26 -4.22 24.26
N LEU A 250 4.60 -4.26 24.29
CA LEU A 250 5.35 -4.45 25.54
C LEU A 250 5.17 -3.30 26.53
N ARG A 251 4.89 -2.07 26.05
CA ARG A 251 4.63 -0.91 26.93
C ARG A 251 3.20 -0.94 27.49
N SER A 252 2.21 -1.19 26.64
CA SER A 252 0.80 -1.04 26.98
C SER A 252 0.18 -2.26 27.65
N ARG A 253 0.57 -3.47 27.23
CA ARG A 253 -0.06 -4.72 27.69
C ARG A 253 0.81 -5.56 28.62
N GLN A 254 2.07 -5.22 28.79
CA GLN A 254 3.04 -5.95 29.61
C GLN A 254 3.09 -7.46 29.29
N GLN A 255 2.89 -7.80 28.03
CA GLN A 255 2.92 -9.18 27.50
C GLN A 255 3.62 -9.19 26.15
N ALA A 256 4.17 -10.35 25.77
CA ALA A 256 4.70 -10.54 24.44
C ALA A 256 3.58 -10.69 23.42
N ILE A 257 3.68 -9.96 22.32
CA ILE A 257 2.78 -10.16 21.18
C ILE A 257 3.10 -11.49 20.49
N LYS A 258 2.07 -12.21 20.05
CA LYS A 258 2.24 -13.39 19.20
C LYS A 258 2.43 -12.97 17.74
N ILE A 259 3.09 -13.83 16.95
CA ILE A 259 3.35 -13.53 15.55
C ILE A 259 2.08 -13.36 14.73
N GLU A 260 1.01 -14.08 15.08
CA GLU A 260 -0.30 -13.98 14.43
C GLU A 260 -0.91 -12.59 14.67
N GLN A 261 -0.85 -12.09 15.90
CA GLN A 261 -1.33 -10.75 16.27
C GLN A 261 -0.50 -9.65 15.63
N LEU A 262 0.83 -9.83 15.54
CA LEU A 262 1.69 -8.89 14.85
C LEU A 262 1.40 -8.85 13.34
N ALA A 263 1.20 -10.01 12.73
CA ALA A 263 0.85 -10.12 11.31
C ALA A 263 -0.50 -9.45 11.02
N GLU A 264 -1.50 -9.66 11.88
CA GLU A 264 -2.80 -9.01 11.82
C GLU A 264 -2.69 -7.49 11.91
N GLN A 265 -1.94 -6.96 12.88
CA GLN A 265 -1.73 -5.51 13.03
C GLN A 265 -0.92 -4.88 11.90
N LEU A 266 -0.11 -5.67 11.21
CA LEU A 266 0.64 -5.24 10.01
C LEU A 266 -0.08 -5.57 8.70
N PHE A 267 -1.32 -6.08 8.80
CA PHE A 267 -2.15 -6.43 7.64
C PHE A 267 -1.46 -7.37 6.65
N VAL A 268 -0.70 -8.34 7.16
CA VAL A 268 0.00 -9.35 6.36
C VAL A 268 -0.29 -10.75 6.89
N SER A 269 -0.14 -11.79 6.06
CA SER A 269 -0.19 -13.16 6.58
C SER A 269 1.05 -13.46 7.42
N THR A 270 0.94 -14.36 8.40
CA THR A 270 2.07 -14.83 9.23
C THR A 270 3.24 -15.31 8.36
N ARG A 271 2.94 -16.05 7.29
CA ARG A 271 3.95 -16.53 6.32
C ARG A 271 4.64 -15.36 5.61
N THR A 272 3.89 -14.35 5.18
CA THR A 272 4.44 -13.15 4.53
C THR A 272 5.34 -12.38 5.49
N LEU A 273 4.90 -12.16 6.73
CA LEU A 273 5.69 -11.50 7.77
C LEU A 273 7.01 -12.24 8.03
N GLN A 274 6.95 -13.56 8.23
CA GLN A 274 8.15 -14.37 8.43
C GLN A 274 9.14 -14.27 7.27
N ARG A 275 8.65 -14.34 6.02
CA ARG A 275 9.48 -14.20 4.83
C ARG A 275 10.14 -12.82 4.78
N GLN A 276 9.37 -11.74 4.93
CA GLN A 276 9.88 -10.37 4.86
C GLN A 276 10.88 -10.04 5.98
N LEU A 277 10.66 -10.52 7.20
CA LEU A 277 11.63 -10.42 8.28
C LEU A 277 12.91 -11.21 7.95
N SER A 278 12.77 -12.42 7.41
CA SER A 278 13.91 -13.26 7.01
C SER A 278 14.75 -12.62 5.88
N GLU A 279 14.11 -12.00 4.90
CA GLU A 279 14.76 -11.22 3.83
C GLU A 279 15.59 -10.06 4.40
N GLN A 280 15.22 -9.53 5.58
CA GLN A 280 15.99 -8.53 6.32
C GLN A 280 16.96 -9.14 7.37
N GLY A 281 17.19 -10.44 7.31
CA GLY A 281 18.17 -11.14 8.15
C GLY A 281 17.75 -11.33 9.62
N ILE A 282 16.44 -11.19 9.94
CA ILE A 282 15.94 -11.33 11.30
C ILE A 282 14.73 -12.28 11.37
N SER A 283 14.64 -13.07 12.47
CA SER A 283 13.43 -13.82 12.78
C SER A 283 12.52 -13.03 13.74
N PHE A 284 11.22 -13.32 13.75
CA PHE A 284 10.28 -12.74 14.72
C PHE A 284 10.74 -12.96 16.18
N LYS A 285 11.26 -14.14 16.49
CA LYS A 285 11.78 -14.45 17.83
C LYS A 285 12.93 -13.51 18.21
N LYS A 286 13.86 -13.29 17.30
CA LYS A 286 15.01 -12.38 17.51
C LYS A 286 14.58 -10.93 17.62
N LEU A 287 13.60 -10.51 16.81
CA LEU A 287 12.99 -9.18 16.89
C LEU A 287 12.37 -8.93 18.27
N LEU A 288 11.51 -9.85 18.72
CA LEU A 288 10.84 -9.76 20.02
C LEU A 288 11.87 -9.69 21.17
N GLU A 289 12.90 -10.54 21.12
CA GLU A 289 14.00 -10.54 22.09
C GLU A 289 14.71 -9.18 22.14
N GLN A 290 15.04 -8.61 20.99
CA GLN A 290 15.68 -7.29 20.92
C GLN A 290 14.82 -6.19 21.55
N GLU A 291 13.52 -6.17 21.26
CA GLU A 291 12.62 -5.17 21.82
C GLU A 291 12.40 -5.38 23.34
N ARG A 292 12.36 -6.65 23.82
CA ARG A 292 12.35 -6.97 25.25
C ARG A 292 13.60 -6.43 25.96
N ILE A 293 14.78 -6.59 25.36
CA ILE A 293 16.05 -6.09 25.93
C ILE A 293 16.04 -4.55 26.00
N LYS A 294 15.67 -3.86 24.93
CA LYS A 294 15.53 -2.40 24.93
C LYS A 294 14.57 -1.92 26.02
N ARG A 295 13.42 -2.58 26.15
CA ARG A 295 12.43 -2.26 27.19
C ARG A 295 12.95 -2.56 28.58
N CYS A 296 13.70 -3.66 28.77
CA CYS A 296 14.37 -4.00 30.03
C CYS A 296 15.31 -2.86 30.47
N GLU A 297 16.16 -2.36 29.59
CA GLU A 297 17.05 -1.25 29.88
C GLU A 297 16.29 0.00 30.32
N SER A 298 15.20 0.34 29.62
CA SER A 298 14.34 1.45 30.03
C SER A 298 13.70 1.25 31.42
N LEU A 299 13.30 0.03 31.78
CA LEU A 299 12.72 -0.29 33.08
C LEU A 299 13.77 -0.32 34.22
N LEU A 300 15.02 -0.63 33.91
CA LEU A 300 16.14 -0.62 34.91
C LEU A 300 16.46 0.78 35.46
N HIS A 301 16.03 1.84 34.79
CA HIS A 301 16.08 3.22 35.30
C HIS A 301 14.98 3.53 36.33
N GLN A 302 13.97 2.65 36.45
CA GLN A 302 12.87 2.82 37.39
C GLN A 302 13.13 2.07 38.71
N PRO A 303 12.46 2.42 39.81
CA PRO A 303 12.61 1.76 41.11
C PRO A 303 11.88 0.42 41.15
N LEU A 304 12.04 -0.44 40.11
CA LEU A 304 11.44 -1.76 39.99
C LEU A 304 12.43 -2.87 40.39
N SER A 305 11.91 -3.93 41.00
CA SER A 305 12.69 -5.16 41.23
C SER A 305 12.90 -5.90 39.93
N LEU A 306 13.92 -6.76 39.85
CA LEU A 306 14.16 -7.60 38.67
C LEU A 306 13.03 -8.60 38.43
N THR A 307 12.31 -9.00 39.46
CA THR A 307 11.12 -9.86 39.35
C THR A 307 9.97 -9.14 38.67
N GLU A 308 9.70 -7.88 39.06
CA GLU A 308 8.68 -7.04 38.42
C GLU A 308 9.02 -6.77 36.94
N ILE A 309 10.29 -6.49 36.65
CA ILE A 309 10.75 -6.29 35.26
C ILE A 309 10.57 -7.58 34.44
N ALA A 310 10.94 -8.74 35.00
CA ALA A 310 10.76 -10.01 34.33
C ALA A 310 9.27 -10.27 33.99
N GLN A 311 8.39 -9.99 34.94
CA GLN A 311 6.95 -10.14 34.77
C GLN A 311 6.39 -9.17 33.70
N GLN A 312 6.79 -7.90 33.70
CA GLN A 312 6.36 -6.91 32.70
C GLN A 312 6.84 -7.23 31.28
N LEU A 313 7.92 -8.01 31.15
CA LEU A 313 8.50 -8.42 29.87
C LEU A 313 8.09 -9.83 29.45
N ASP A 314 7.16 -10.47 30.21
CA ASP A 314 6.64 -11.80 29.92
C ASP A 314 7.74 -12.88 29.93
N TYR A 315 8.66 -12.79 30.91
CA TYR A 315 9.59 -13.87 31.27
C TYR A 315 9.03 -14.68 32.45
N SER A 316 9.31 -15.97 32.45
CA SER A 316 8.87 -16.86 33.53
C SER A 316 9.36 -16.45 34.91
N ASP A 317 10.57 -15.91 34.99
CA ASP A 317 11.22 -15.49 36.21
C ASP A 317 12.41 -14.54 35.94
N GLN A 318 12.96 -13.95 37.00
CA GLN A 318 14.13 -13.06 36.89
C GLN A 318 15.39 -13.76 36.35
N SER A 319 15.52 -15.09 36.53
CA SER A 319 16.68 -15.85 36.05
C SER A 319 16.61 -16.04 34.54
N ALA A 320 15.39 -16.25 33.99
CA ALA A 320 15.16 -16.29 32.55
C ALA A 320 15.51 -14.94 31.91
N LEU A 321 15.03 -13.83 32.49
CA LEU A 321 15.38 -12.48 32.06
C LEU A 321 16.91 -12.25 32.12
N ALA A 322 17.57 -12.63 33.22
CA ALA A 322 19.00 -12.44 33.38
C ALA A 322 19.83 -13.22 32.35
N ARG A 323 19.43 -14.46 32.04
CA ARG A 323 20.06 -15.27 30.98
C ARG A 323 19.88 -14.62 29.59
N ALA A 324 18.64 -14.22 29.26
CA ALA A 324 18.33 -13.57 27.99
C ALA A 324 19.12 -12.26 27.82
N TYR A 325 19.13 -11.42 28.84
CA TYR A 325 19.86 -10.16 28.85
C TYR A 325 21.36 -10.38 28.65
N LYS A 326 21.99 -11.30 29.42
CA LYS A 326 23.40 -11.61 29.28
C LYS A 326 23.74 -12.21 27.90
N ALA A 327 22.87 -13.06 27.36
CA ALA A 327 23.10 -13.61 26.03
C ALA A 327 23.05 -12.55 24.93
N ALA A 328 22.14 -11.58 25.04
CA ALA A 328 21.95 -10.51 24.06
C ALA A 328 23.01 -9.38 24.16
N THR A 329 23.45 -9.02 25.39
CA THR A 329 24.27 -7.84 25.64
C THR A 329 25.71 -8.16 26.08
N GLY A 330 25.98 -9.41 26.46
CA GLY A 330 27.26 -9.85 27.05
C GLY A 330 27.46 -9.41 28.51
N ARG A 331 26.52 -8.65 29.09
CA ARG A 331 26.63 -8.09 30.46
C ARG A 331 25.49 -8.62 31.34
N THR A 332 25.74 -8.60 32.68
CA THR A 332 24.67 -8.94 33.63
C THR A 332 23.79 -7.72 33.92
N LEU A 333 22.53 -7.94 34.31
CA LEU A 333 21.60 -6.89 34.76
C LEU A 333 22.13 -6.08 35.92
N LEU A 334 22.85 -6.73 36.84
CA LEU A 334 23.49 -6.07 38.00
C LEU A 334 24.67 -5.17 37.57
N GLN A 335 25.46 -5.60 36.60
CA GLN A 335 26.56 -4.75 36.07
C GLN A 335 25.95 -3.50 35.39
N TYR A 336 24.94 -3.64 34.58
CA TYR A 336 24.27 -2.52 33.93
C TYR A 336 23.66 -1.54 34.96
N ARG A 337 22.92 -2.08 35.96
CA ARG A 337 22.34 -1.24 37.03
C ARG A 337 23.40 -0.50 37.86
N LYS A 338 24.57 -1.10 38.06
CA LYS A 338 25.70 -0.44 38.75
C LYS A 338 26.27 0.71 37.92
N GLN A 339 26.39 0.49 36.61
CA GLN A 339 26.87 1.52 35.68
C GLN A 339 25.91 2.72 35.66
N LEU A 340 24.57 2.48 35.56
CA LEU A 340 23.60 3.55 35.61
C LEU A 340 23.68 4.44 36.85
N LYS A 341 23.99 3.86 38.01
CA LYS A 341 24.16 4.62 39.26
C LYS A 341 25.45 5.44 39.25
N GLN A 342 26.48 4.99 38.53
CA GLN A 342 27.74 5.73 38.39
C GLN A 342 27.61 6.91 37.40
N ASP A 343 26.80 6.75 36.36
CA ASP A 343 26.56 7.78 35.34
C ASP A 343 25.60 8.90 35.84
N GLN A 344 24.91 8.68 36.97
CA GLN A 344 23.97 9.65 37.60
C GLN A 344 24.60 10.35 38.83
N ALA A 345 25.77 9.98 39.26
CA ALA A 345 26.53 10.56 40.39
C ALA A 345 27.61 11.51 39.91
#